data_8098b837404f8e7e80640b0cbc69f901
#
_entry.id   8098b837404f8e7e80640b0cbc69f901
#
_cell.length_a   1.000
_cell.length_b   1.000
_cell.length_c   1.000
_cell.angle_alpha   90.00
_cell.angle_beta   90.00
_cell.angle_gamma   90.00
#
_symmetry.space_group_name_H-M   'P 1'
#
loop_
_entity.id
_entity.type
_entity.pdbx_description
1 polymer ?
#
loop_
_entity_poly.entity_id
_entity_poly.type
_entity_poly.pdbx_seq_one_letter_code
_entity_poly.pdbx_strand_id
1 'polypeptide(L)'
;MTEQKFGPRRCRDTRKPLAGQCPEVVFYRCAECKTLFPVTGEKALEEKEILCCQHKAEHLVPYPPEQAENKIKVSYQITGGFNDNAVQVFWKAEKPESAPEWIYLKTFTGGYLKYVAETKRPPVVFALADTDAFAYCDEDPCLECVFRCKRGFVIYIYTKGTGLVYLPLDKMTAHWQSGAKDKA
;
A
#
# COMPACT_ATOMS: atom_id res chain seq x y z
N MET A 1 43.25 -7.32 -2.69
CA MET A 1 42.50 -6.16 -3.23
C MET A 1 41.03 -6.38 -2.92
N THR A 2 40.49 -5.67 -1.96
CA THR A 2 39.07 -5.75 -1.58
C THR A 2 38.27 -4.99 -2.62
N GLU A 3 37.41 -5.67 -3.36
CA GLU A 3 36.44 -5.07 -4.26
C GLU A 3 35.61 -4.01 -3.50
N GLN A 4 35.81 -2.77 -3.85
CA GLN A 4 34.92 -1.70 -3.40
C GLN A 4 33.58 -1.89 -4.14
N LYS A 5 32.60 -2.46 -3.47
CA LYS A 5 31.22 -2.49 -3.98
C LYS A 5 30.70 -1.05 -3.97
N PHE A 6 30.59 -0.47 -5.15
CA PHE A 6 29.92 0.80 -5.35
C PHE A 6 28.40 0.64 -5.08
N GLY A 7 27.92 1.34 -4.13
CA GLY A 7 26.52 1.45 -3.74
C GLY A 7 26.41 2.17 -2.40
N PRO A 8 25.25 2.76 -2.06
CA PRO A 8 25.06 3.30 -0.73
C PRO A 8 25.37 2.17 0.25
N ARG A 9 26.20 2.46 1.27
CA ARG A 9 26.45 1.50 2.33
C ARG A 9 25.11 1.09 2.90
N ARG A 10 24.71 -0.14 2.62
CA ARG A 10 23.64 -0.75 3.39
C ARG A 10 24.10 -0.66 4.82
N CYS A 11 23.36 0.05 5.65
CA CYS A 11 23.67 0.09 7.05
C CYS A 11 23.49 -1.33 7.58
N ARG A 12 24.58 -2.03 7.77
CA ARG A 12 24.58 -3.42 8.29
C ARG A 12 23.96 -3.50 9.69
N ASP A 13 23.91 -2.36 10.38
CA ASP A 13 23.42 -2.25 11.74
C ASP A 13 21.93 -1.91 11.82
N THR A 14 21.31 -1.47 10.74
CA THR A 14 19.86 -1.32 10.71
C THR A 14 19.24 -2.71 10.53
N ARG A 15 18.67 -3.24 11.59
CA ARG A 15 17.82 -4.43 11.49
C ARG A 15 16.73 -4.12 10.49
N LYS A 16 16.68 -4.91 9.43
CA LYS A 16 15.61 -4.81 8.45
C LYS A 16 14.28 -5.04 9.19
N PRO A 17 13.29 -4.17 9.07
CA PRO A 17 11.97 -4.54 9.54
C PRO A 17 11.53 -5.76 8.76
N LEU A 18 11.20 -6.83 9.46
CA LEU A 18 10.65 -8.03 8.86
C LEU A 18 9.24 -7.72 8.38
N ALA A 19 8.86 -8.25 7.21
CA ALA A 19 7.51 -8.08 6.68
C ALA A 19 6.40 -8.50 7.68
N GLY A 20 6.70 -9.46 8.57
CA GLY A 20 5.82 -9.87 9.65
C GLY A 20 5.84 -8.98 10.89
N GLN A 21 6.68 -7.94 10.94
CA GLN A 21 6.79 -7.00 12.07
C GLN A 21 6.14 -5.64 11.76
N CYS A 22 5.56 -5.48 10.58
CA CYS A 22 4.84 -4.26 10.24
C CYS A 22 3.61 -4.11 11.14
N PRO A 23 3.33 -2.92 11.67
CA PRO A 23 2.11 -2.68 12.40
C PRO A 23 0.89 -3.07 11.55
N GLU A 24 -0.02 -3.83 12.12
CA GLU A 24 -1.28 -4.11 11.45
C GLU A 24 -2.16 -2.87 11.46
N VAL A 25 -3.04 -2.78 10.47
CA VAL A 25 -4.02 -1.72 10.36
C VAL A 25 -5.39 -2.30 10.03
N VAL A 26 -6.39 -1.85 10.75
CA VAL A 26 -7.79 -2.09 10.45
C VAL A 26 -8.52 -0.75 10.33
N PHE A 27 -9.59 -0.75 9.60
CA PHE A 27 -10.32 0.48 9.30
C PHE A 27 -11.76 0.36 9.80
N TYR A 28 -12.20 1.39 10.50
CA TYR A 28 -13.60 1.57 10.85
C TYR A 28 -14.12 2.86 10.23
N ARG A 29 -15.41 2.89 9.91
CA ARG A 29 -16.04 4.08 9.33
C ARG A 29 -17.39 4.34 10.00
N CYS A 30 -17.63 5.57 10.34
CA CYS A 30 -18.95 5.97 10.81
C CYS A 30 -19.96 5.94 9.65
N ALA A 31 -21.07 5.24 9.84
CA ALA A 31 -22.13 5.19 8.83
C ALA A 31 -22.81 6.55 8.60
N GLU A 32 -22.82 7.42 9.60
CA GLU A 32 -23.49 8.73 9.57
C GLU A 32 -22.58 9.83 9.03
N CYS A 33 -21.52 10.19 9.77
CA CYS A 33 -20.62 11.29 9.40
C CYS A 33 -19.49 10.91 8.45
N LYS A 34 -19.37 9.62 8.10
CA LYS A 34 -18.34 9.06 7.20
C LYS A 34 -16.90 9.20 7.70
N THR A 35 -16.70 9.59 8.95
CA THR A 35 -15.37 9.67 9.55
C THR A 35 -14.68 8.32 9.50
N LEU A 36 -13.43 8.32 9.05
CA LEU A 36 -12.57 7.14 8.97
C LEU A 36 -11.71 7.03 10.23
N PHE A 37 -11.61 5.83 10.79
CA PHE A 37 -10.78 5.51 11.95
C PHE A 37 -9.79 4.39 11.56
N PRO A 38 -8.55 4.72 11.15
CA PRO A 38 -7.50 3.74 11.01
C PRO A 38 -6.96 3.37 12.41
N VAL A 39 -7.07 2.12 12.77
CA VAL A 39 -6.53 1.57 14.03
C VAL A 39 -5.28 0.80 13.70
N THR A 40 -4.16 1.20 14.27
CA THR A 40 -2.84 0.61 14.00
C THR A 40 -2.20 0.06 15.27
N GLY A 41 -1.34 -0.94 15.12
CA GLY A 41 -0.55 -1.49 16.21
C GLY A 41 -0.66 -3.01 16.34
N GLU A 42 0.05 -3.59 17.30
CA GLU A 42 0.10 -5.04 17.51
C GLU A 42 -1.26 -5.68 17.77
N LYS A 43 -2.14 -4.94 18.43
CA LYS A 43 -3.50 -5.38 18.76
C LYS A 43 -4.57 -4.78 17.84
N ALA A 44 -4.19 -4.30 16.67
CA ALA A 44 -5.14 -3.71 15.73
C ALA A 44 -6.18 -4.73 15.24
N LEU A 45 -5.78 -6.00 15.12
CA LEU A 45 -6.67 -7.08 14.67
C LEU A 45 -7.65 -7.56 15.75
N GLU A 46 -7.45 -7.20 17.03
CA GLU A 46 -8.45 -7.47 18.07
C GLU A 46 -9.69 -6.62 17.81
N GLU A 47 -10.86 -7.22 18.00
CA GLU A 47 -12.12 -6.50 17.80
C GLU A 47 -12.18 -5.25 18.69
N LYS A 48 -12.47 -4.11 18.09
CA LYS A 48 -12.58 -2.81 18.76
C LYS A 48 -13.99 -2.27 18.60
N GLU A 49 -14.51 -1.74 19.67
CA GLU A 49 -15.76 -1.00 19.64
C GLU A 49 -15.44 0.50 19.56
N ILE A 50 -15.68 1.08 18.39
CA ILE A 50 -15.47 2.51 18.14
C ILE A 50 -16.84 3.16 18.02
N LEU A 51 -17.11 4.13 18.88
CA LEU A 51 -18.35 4.90 18.87
C LEU A 51 -18.14 6.24 18.16
N CYS A 52 -19.05 6.56 17.26
CA CYS A 52 -19.11 7.84 16.57
C CYS A 52 -20.59 8.19 16.28
N CYS A 53 -20.97 9.45 16.45
CA CYS A 53 -22.35 9.88 16.27
C CYS A 53 -23.37 9.01 17.03
N GLN A 54 -23.01 8.56 18.24
CA GLN A 54 -23.80 7.68 19.11
C GLN A 54 -24.04 6.25 18.55
N HIS A 55 -23.36 5.88 17.47
CA HIS A 55 -23.44 4.56 16.85
C HIS A 55 -22.07 3.90 16.78
N LYS A 56 -22.07 2.57 16.69
CA LYS A 56 -20.83 1.83 16.41
C LYS A 56 -20.37 2.13 14.99
N ALA A 57 -19.08 2.43 14.85
CA ALA A 57 -18.46 2.52 13.55
C ALA A 57 -18.38 1.14 12.90
N GLU A 58 -18.67 1.08 11.63
CA GLU A 58 -18.62 -0.12 10.81
C GLU A 58 -17.16 -0.55 10.57
N HIS A 59 -16.84 -1.81 10.83
CA HIS A 59 -15.57 -2.39 10.49
C HIS A 59 -15.52 -2.64 8.98
N LEU A 60 -14.55 -2.02 8.31
CA LEU A 60 -14.32 -2.21 6.88
C LEU A 60 -13.46 -3.45 6.65
N VAL A 61 -14.07 -4.55 6.27
CA VAL A 61 -13.36 -5.80 5.97
C VAL A 61 -12.75 -5.69 4.56
N PRO A 62 -11.41 -5.77 4.44
CA PRO A 62 -10.77 -5.69 3.13
C PRO A 62 -10.89 -7.02 2.37
N TYR A 63 -11.02 -6.95 1.06
CA TYR A 63 -11.05 -8.11 0.16
C TYR A 63 -10.07 -7.92 -1.01
N PRO A 64 -9.62 -9.03 -1.64
CA PRO A 64 -8.63 -8.97 -2.70
C PRO A 64 -9.19 -8.36 -4.00
N PRO A 65 -8.33 -7.84 -4.89
CA PRO A 65 -8.75 -7.14 -6.12
C PRO A 65 -9.60 -7.98 -7.05
N GLU A 66 -9.39 -9.29 -7.07
CA GLU A 66 -10.12 -10.22 -7.93
C GLU A 66 -11.62 -10.19 -7.66
N GLN A 67 -12.01 -9.93 -6.42
CA GLN A 67 -13.43 -9.82 -6.03
C GLN A 67 -14.05 -8.47 -6.48
N ALA A 68 -13.21 -7.51 -6.84
CA ALA A 68 -13.61 -6.16 -7.26
C ALA A 68 -13.49 -5.92 -8.77
N GLU A 69 -12.94 -6.85 -9.55
CA GLU A 69 -12.56 -6.65 -10.95
C GLU A 69 -13.66 -6.10 -11.85
N ASN A 70 -14.92 -6.45 -11.56
CA ASN A 70 -16.08 -5.95 -12.32
C ASN A 70 -16.48 -4.52 -11.96
N LYS A 71 -15.84 -3.89 -10.97
CA LYS A 71 -16.17 -2.54 -10.49
C LYS A 71 -14.97 -1.60 -10.54
N ILE A 72 -13.81 -2.11 -10.12
CA ILE A 72 -12.56 -1.34 -10.13
C ILE A 72 -11.39 -2.27 -10.41
N LYS A 73 -10.54 -1.88 -11.34
CA LYS A 73 -9.22 -2.50 -11.54
C LYS A 73 -8.17 -1.65 -10.85
N VAL A 74 -7.32 -2.28 -10.07
CA VAL A 74 -6.27 -1.61 -9.29
C VAL A 74 -4.92 -2.19 -9.66
N SER A 75 -3.93 -1.33 -9.78
CA SER A 75 -2.53 -1.71 -9.99
C SER A 75 -1.60 -0.71 -9.34
N TYR A 76 -0.33 -1.08 -9.21
CA TYR A 76 0.68 -0.18 -8.68
C TYR A 76 1.97 -0.26 -9.49
N GLN A 77 2.80 0.75 -9.33
CA GLN A 77 4.17 0.78 -9.83
C GLN A 77 5.09 1.32 -8.75
N ILE A 78 6.22 0.65 -8.53
CA ILE A 78 7.30 1.15 -7.68
C ILE A 78 8.26 1.92 -8.57
N THR A 79 8.56 3.16 -8.19
CA THR A 79 9.36 4.09 -8.98
C THR A 79 10.06 5.10 -8.07
N GLY A 80 10.85 5.98 -8.64
CA GLY A 80 11.43 7.11 -7.91
C GLY A 80 12.93 6.99 -7.69
N GLY A 81 13.71 7.53 -8.60
CA GLY A 81 15.15 7.68 -8.47
C GLY A 81 15.90 6.38 -8.27
N PHE A 82 17.03 6.48 -7.60
CA PHE A 82 17.94 5.33 -7.41
C PHE A 82 17.38 4.25 -6.48
N ASN A 83 16.55 4.62 -5.51
CA ASN A 83 16.04 3.72 -4.47
C ASN A 83 14.61 3.26 -4.72
N ASP A 84 13.99 3.63 -5.83
CA ASP A 84 12.57 3.38 -6.08
C ASP A 84 11.71 3.74 -4.86
N ASN A 85 11.88 4.96 -4.37
CA ASN A 85 11.29 5.46 -3.15
C ASN A 85 9.90 6.08 -3.35
N ALA A 86 9.16 5.63 -4.33
CA ALA A 86 7.79 6.04 -4.55
C ALA A 86 6.92 4.86 -4.99
N VAL A 87 5.69 4.83 -4.49
CA VAL A 87 4.66 3.91 -4.93
C VAL A 87 3.58 4.70 -5.65
N GLN A 88 3.36 4.39 -6.90
CA GLN A 88 2.28 4.95 -7.71
C GLN A 88 1.12 3.96 -7.73
N VAL A 89 -0.07 4.44 -7.40
CA VAL A 89 -1.29 3.63 -7.40
C VAL A 89 -2.19 4.07 -8.53
N PHE A 90 -2.55 3.13 -9.37
CA PHE A 90 -3.42 3.33 -10.52
C PHE A 90 -4.75 2.63 -10.30
N TRP A 91 -5.81 3.18 -10.85
CA TRP A 91 -7.13 2.55 -10.87
C TRP A 91 -7.87 2.86 -12.17
N LYS A 92 -8.78 1.96 -12.51
CA LYS A 92 -9.79 2.18 -13.54
C LYS A 92 -11.14 1.76 -12.97
N ALA A 93 -11.98 2.72 -12.69
CA ALA A 93 -13.32 2.51 -12.19
C ALA A 93 -14.30 2.36 -13.36
N GLU A 94 -15.22 1.40 -13.27
CA GLU A 94 -16.28 1.21 -14.27
C GLU A 94 -17.36 2.30 -14.16
N LYS A 95 -17.57 2.81 -12.93
CA LYS A 95 -18.57 3.85 -12.62
C LYS A 95 -17.99 4.88 -11.67
N PRO A 96 -18.52 6.10 -11.63
CA PRO A 96 -18.04 7.15 -10.72
C PRO A 96 -18.02 6.76 -9.25
N GLU A 97 -19.05 6.06 -8.76
CA GLU A 97 -19.11 5.58 -7.38
C GLU A 97 -18.07 4.51 -7.03
N SER A 98 -17.46 3.91 -8.04
CA SER A 98 -16.34 2.97 -7.88
C SER A 98 -14.99 3.67 -7.88
N ALA A 99 -14.93 4.99 -8.07
CA ALA A 99 -13.70 5.74 -7.90
C ALA A 99 -13.25 5.76 -6.41
N PRO A 100 -11.95 5.75 -6.14
CA PRO A 100 -11.45 5.82 -4.77
C PRO A 100 -11.86 7.10 -4.04
N GLU A 101 -12.33 6.97 -2.81
CA GLU A 101 -12.45 8.11 -1.87
C GLU A 101 -11.14 8.39 -1.16
N TRP A 102 -10.45 7.32 -0.79
CA TRP A 102 -9.14 7.39 -0.16
C TRP A 102 -8.32 6.14 -0.46
N ILE A 103 -7.02 6.32 -0.34
CA ILE A 103 -6.02 5.26 -0.49
C ILE A 103 -5.09 5.32 0.72
N TYR A 104 -4.83 4.17 1.33
CA TYR A 104 -3.88 4.03 2.41
C TYR A 104 -2.77 3.07 2.00
N LEU A 105 -1.53 3.49 2.15
CA LEU A 105 -0.36 2.64 1.96
C LEU A 105 0.18 2.24 3.33
N LYS A 106 0.01 0.97 3.71
CA LYS A 106 0.66 0.37 4.89
C LYS A 106 2.14 0.17 4.58
N THR A 107 2.99 0.57 5.51
CA THR A 107 4.45 0.45 5.42
C THR A 107 5.02 -0.16 6.69
N PHE A 108 6.35 -0.29 6.79
CA PHE A 108 6.99 -0.81 7.99
C PHE A 108 6.90 0.14 9.19
N THR A 109 6.89 1.44 8.94
CA THR A 109 6.85 2.46 10.01
C THR A 109 5.45 2.91 10.36
N GLY A 110 4.41 2.38 9.67
CA GLY A 110 3.03 2.78 9.85
C GLY A 110 2.27 2.83 8.55
N GLY A 111 1.96 4.03 8.06
CA GLY A 111 1.30 4.18 6.77
C GLY A 111 0.96 5.61 6.40
N TYR A 112 0.52 5.75 5.17
CA TYR A 112 0.21 7.03 4.55
C TYR A 112 -1.23 7.02 4.04
N LEU A 113 -2.06 7.92 4.54
CA LEU A 113 -3.42 8.11 4.05
C LEU A 113 -3.47 9.28 3.07
N LYS A 114 -4.12 9.08 1.92
CA LYS A 114 -4.44 10.14 0.96
C LYS A 114 -5.89 10.09 0.57
N TYR A 115 -6.59 11.17 0.76
CA TYR A 115 -7.92 11.37 0.18
C TYR A 115 -7.79 11.67 -1.30
N VAL A 116 -8.71 11.13 -2.09
CA VAL A 116 -8.72 11.26 -3.55
C VAL A 116 -9.87 12.17 -3.93
N ALA A 117 -9.55 13.34 -4.48
CA ALA A 117 -10.58 14.23 -4.99
C ALA A 117 -11.30 13.59 -6.19
N GLU A 118 -12.59 13.84 -6.35
CA GLU A 118 -13.40 13.25 -7.44
C GLU A 118 -12.84 13.53 -8.84
N THR A 119 -12.17 14.67 -9.02
CA THR A 119 -11.51 15.06 -10.28
C THR A 119 -10.13 14.46 -10.46
N LYS A 120 -9.59 13.80 -9.43
CA LYS A 120 -8.23 13.25 -9.46
C LYS A 120 -8.16 12.05 -10.40
N ARG A 121 -7.27 12.15 -11.37
CA ARG A 121 -6.91 11.03 -12.24
C ARG A 121 -5.74 10.25 -11.65
N PRO A 122 -5.63 8.93 -11.89
CA PRO A 122 -4.45 8.17 -11.52
C PRO A 122 -3.19 8.69 -12.22
N PRO A 123 -2.01 8.50 -11.61
CA PRO A 123 -1.80 7.84 -10.34
C PRO A 123 -1.94 8.75 -9.11
N VAL A 124 -2.17 8.13 -7.95
CA VAL A 124 -1.81 8.71 -6.66
C VAL A 124 -0.41 8.21 -6.31
N VAL A 125 0.48 9.11 -5.90
CA VAL A 125 1.88 8.82 -5.62
C VAL A 125 2.15 8.93 -4.12
N PHE A 126 2.73 7.90 -3.55
CA PHE A 126 3.24 7.87 -2.19
C PHE A 126 4.76 7.94 -2.23
N ALA A 127 5.32 9.06 -1.80
CA ALA A 127 6.76 9.18 -1.62
C ALA A 127 7.15 8.49 -0.31
N LEU A 128 8.19 7.68 -0.36
CA LEU A 128 8.72 6.95 0.77
C LEU A 128 10.03 7.59 1.23
N ALA A 129 10.24 7.61 2.53
CA ALA A 129 11.44 8.15 3.14
C ALA A 129 11.95 7.20 4.23
N ASP A 130 13.17 7.46 4.70
CA ASP A 130 13.81 6.73 5.78
C ASP A 130 13.69 5.20 5.63
N THR A 131 13.31 4.47 6.67
CA THR A 131 13.20 3.02 6.67
C THR A 131 12.28 2.48 5.58
N ASP A 132 11.19 3.17 5.29
CA ASP A 132 10.23 2.74 4.26
C ASP A 132 10.81 2.85 2.84
N ALA A 133 11.72 3.81 2.60
CA ALA A 133 12.42 3.91 1.32
C ALA A 133 13.41 2.75 1.12
N PHE A 134 14.01 2.26 2.22
CA PHE A 134 15.04 1.23 2.23
C PHE A 134 14.54 -0.12 2.76
N ALA A 135 13.27 -0.41 2.60
CA ALA A 135 12.68 -1.66 3.02
C ALA A 135 13.22 -2.85 2.23
N TYR A 136 13.49 -3.96 2.92
CA TYR A 136 14.03 -5.17 2.35
C TYR A 136 13.24 -6.39 2.82
N CYS A 137 13.15 -7.41 1.98
CA CYS A 137 12.69 -8.72 2.41
C CYS A 137 13.81 -9.52 3.10
N ASP A 138 13.45 -10.61 3.79
CA ASP A 138 14.39 -11.45 4.54
C ASP A 138 15.09 -12.51 3.69
N GLU A 139 14.83 -12.57 2.40
CA GLU A 139 15.48 -13.52 1.53
C GLU A 139 16.98 -13.22 1.47
N ASP A 140 17.81 -14.15 1.92
CA ASP A 140 19.27 -14.07 1.86
C ASP A 140 19.82 -15.24 1.02
N PRO A 141 20.53 -14.97 -0.08
CA PRO A 141 20.69 -13.66 -0.72
C PRO A 141 19.50 -13.32 -1.61
N CYS A 142 18.87 -12.18 -1.39
CA CYS A 142 17.92 -11.65 -2.36
C CYS A 142 18.68 -11.02 -3.53
N LEU A 143 18.91 -11.76 -4.57
CA LEU A 143 19.63 -11.30 -5.77
C LEU A 143 18.83 -10.25 -6.57
N GLU A 144 17.51 -10.23 -6.41
CA GLU A 144 16.61 -9.31 -7.09
C GLU A 144 16.46 -7.96 -6.34
N CYS A 145 16.81 -7.95 -5.07
CA CYS A 145 16.55 -6.81 -4.21
C CYS A 145 17.68 -5.78 -4.24
N VAL A 146 17.72 -4.99 -5.28
CA VAL A 146 18.58 -3.81 -5.32
C VAL A 146 17.77 -2.60 -4.84
N PHE A 147 17.45 -2.55 -3.54
CA PHE A 147 16.78 -1.41 -2.89
C PHE A 147 15.33 -1.13 -3.32
N ARG A 148 14.70 -2.01 -4.09
CA ARG A 148 13.40 -1.76 -4.72
C ARG A 148 12.25 -2.55 -4.10
N CYS A 149 12.55 -3.60 -3.34
CA CYS A 149 11.55 -4.48 -2.78
C CYS A 149 10.70 -3.74 -1.73
N LYS A 150 9.40 -3.78 -1.92
CA LYS A 150 8.39 -3.26 -0.97
C LYS A 150 7.50 -4.39 -0.46
N ARG A 151 8.02 -5.62 -0.43
CA ARG A 151 7.31 -6.78 0.10
C ARG A 151 6.91 -6.52 1.55
N GLY A 152 5.65 -6.79 1.87
CA GLY A 152 5.05 -6.51 3.17
C GLY A 152 4.31 -5.19 3.24
N PHE A 153 4.49 -4.28 2.27
CA PHE A 153 3.61 -3.13 2.12
C PHE A 153 2.26 -3.58 1.57
N VAL A 154 1.22 -2.87 1.92
CA VAL A 154 -0.13 -3.15 1.44
C VAL A 154 -0.82 -1.84 1.07
N ILE A 155 -1.41 -1.81 -0.12
CA ILE A 155 -2.28 -0.73 -0.54
C ILE A 155 -3.71 -1.10 -0.16
N TYR A 156 -4.41 -0.20 0.53
CA TYR A 156 -5.84 -0.28 0.78
C TYR A 156 -6.52 0.83 0.01
N ILE A 157 -7.59 0.49 -0.71
CA ILE A 157 -8.35 1.42 -1.53
C ILE A 157 -9.81 1.31 -1.15
N TYR A 158 -10.40 2.40 -0.73
CA TYR A 158 -11.81 2.43 -0.40
C TYR A 158 -12.60 3.19 -1.47
N THR A 159 -13.71 2.58 -1.88
CA THR A 159 -14.69 3.19 -2.78
C THR A 159 -16.10 3.02 -2.22
N LYS A 160 -17.00 3.94 -2.51
CA LYS A 160 -18.41 3.83 -2.08
C LYS A 160 -19.11 2.60 -2.69
N GLY A 161 -18.85 2.35 -3.95
CA GLY A 161 -19.57 1.30 -4.70
C GLY A 161 -19.01 -0.10 -4.50
N THR A 162 -17.81 -0.21 -3.93
CA THR A 162 -17.10 -1.50 -3.87
C THR A 162 -16.70 -1.86 -2.44
N GLY A 163 -16.46 -0.87 -1.55
CA GLY A 163 -15.93 -1.09 -0.21
C GLY A 163 -14.40 -1.02 -0.18
N LEU A 164 -13.76 -1.78 0.70
CA LEU A 164 -12.33 -1.74 0.94
C LEU A 164 -11.62 -2.87 0.21
N VAL A 165 -10.78 -2.53 -0.74
CA VAL A 165 -9.93 -3.48 -1.49
C VAL A 165 -8.51 -3.40 -0.95
N TYR A 166 -7.81 -4.52 -0.78
CA TYR A 166 -6.40 -4.53 -0.43
C TYR A 166 -5.55 -5.15 -1.55
N LEU A 167 -4.37 -4.59 -1.77
CA LEU A 167 -3.40 -5.04 -2.76
C LEU A 167 -2.02 -5.11 -2.10
N PRO A 168 -1.52 -6.32 -1.79
CA PRO A 168 -0.17 -6.47 -1.26
C PRO A 168 0.86 -6.07 -2.31
N LEU A 169 1.91 -5.37 -1.88
CA LEU A 169 3.07 -5.15 -2.73
C LEU A 169 3.96 -6.39 -2.62
N ASP A 170 4.13 -7.03 -3.73
CA ASP A 170 5.11 -8.07 -3.89
C ASP A 170 6.45 -7.43 -4.29
N LYS A 171 7.42 -8.25 -4.65
CA LYS A 171 8.76 -7.83 -5.06
C LYS A 171 8.72 -6.67 -6.07
N MET A 172 9.87 -6.24 -6.49
CA MET A 172 10.16 -5.11 -7.38
C MET A 172 9.30 -4.95 -8.62
N THR A 173 8.77 -6.01 -9.14
CA THR A 173 7.95 -5.96 -10.33
C THR A 173 6.55 -5.53 -9.95
N ALA A 174 6.32 -4.26 -10.12
CA ALA A 174 4.98 -3.83 -10.44
C ALA A 174 4.36 -4.89 -11.35
N HIS A 175 3.15 -5.29 -11.05
CA HIS A 175 2.34 -6.03 -12.01
C HIS A 175 1.98 -5.11 -13.19
N TRP A 176 3.01 -4.63 -13.83
CA TRP A 176 2.92 -3.87 -15.07
C TRP A 176 2.90 -4.78 -16.30
N GLN A 177 2.68 -6.07 -16.11
CA GLN A 177 2.81 -7.02 -17.21
C GLN A 177 1.61 -7.11 -18.14
N SER A 178 0.53 -6.43 -17.89
CA SER A 178 -0.64 -6.55 -18.77
C SER A 178 -0.75 -5.47 -19.87
N GLY A 179 0.16 -4.52 -19.95
CA GLY A 179 0.05 -3.41 -20.89
C GLY A 179 1.23 -3.15 -21.83
N ALA A 180 2.35 -3.84 -21.66
CA ALA A 180 3.59 -3.50 -22.39
C ALA A 180 3.94 -4.48 -23.52
N LYS A 181 3.07 -5.44 -23.86
CA LYS A 181 3.33 -6.40 -24.95
C LYS A 181 2.71 -6.05 -26.29
N ASP A 182 2.01 -4.95 -26.41
CA ASP A 182 1.39 -4.57 -27.68
C ASP A 182 2.01 -3.32 -28.30
N LYS A 183 3.34 -3.25 -28.33
CA LYS A 183 4.05 -2.37 -29.26
C LYS A 183 5.36 -3.06 -29.69
N ALA A 184 5.24 -3.94 -30.63
CA ALA A 184 6.29 -4.29 -31.57
C ALA A 184 5.74 -4.09 -32.98
#